data_89b6e277bb9ab5232ed579b3b2fcbcb6
#
_entry.id   89b6e277bb9ab5232ed579b3b2fcbcb6
#
_cell.length_a   1.000
_cell.length_b   1.000
_cell.length_c   1.000
_cell.angle_alpha   90.00
_cell.angle_beta   90.00
_cell.angle_gamma   90.00
#
_symmetry.space_group_name_H-M   'P 1'
#
loop_
_entity.id
_entity.type
_entity.pdbx_description
1 polymer ?
#
loop_
_entity_poly.entity_id
_entity_poly.type
_entity_poly.pdbx_seq_one_letter_code
_entity_poly.pdbx_strand_id
1 'polypeptide(L)'
;MRNIIVLAAIACMAFAPVASAKELALAYFMGPKHPMNKAVFTPFAEKLAEVSGGQLTVRQFPGGALNSVPPKQYSILLDGIADIAFHLPGYTAQLFPIATSVTTPGMCSDAVECTEAMWRAYDLIEKEFDAKILALWANDPQVLYTKDKPVRTLEDMSGLIVRVTSAQDTPFTEALGASAVSQPVSVINQNLANGVVDAVSIDPSATMSFKMHEPANYMTINIPGAGSAFILLMNKGVYNGLSDQEKAWVDEASGKWLSLEGGKMYKAIAQRGIDVARDNGVEIIELSADERARWDAAIQPAMDKWLAETVGQGKTGEDITKVMKGE
;
A
#
# COMPACT_ATOMS: atom_id res chain seq x y z
N MET A 1 74.12 -3.14 45.80
CA MET A 1 73.21 -2.15 45.14
C MET A 1 72.57 -2.84 43.95
N ARG A 2 71.31 -3.24 44.11
CA ARG A 2 70.52 -4.00 43.07
C ARG A 2 69.52 -3.05 42.47
N ASN A 3 69.74 -2.68 41.19
CA ASN A 3 68.83 -1.85 40.43
C ASN A 3 67.59 -2.69 39.97
N ILE A 4 66.43 -2.37 40.48
CA ILE A 4 65.16 -2.91 40.00
C ILE A 4 64.61 -1.98 38.87
N ILE A 5 64.65 -2.49 37.67
CA ILE A 5 64.00 -1.83 36.52
C ILE A 5 62.49 -2.23 36.49
N VAL A 6 61.64 -1.31 36.83
CA VAL A 6 60.15 -1.48 36.67
C VAL A 6 59.75 -1.14 35.23
N LEU A 7 59.38 -2.14 34.43
CA LEU A 7 58.78 -1.94 33.12
C LEU A 7 57.30 -1.60 33.36
N ALA A 8 56.92 -0.35 33.07
CA ALA A 8 55.53 0.06 33.00
C ALA A 8 54.95 -0.33 31.61
N ALA A 9 54.12 -1.34 31.55
CA ALA A 9 53.33 -1.68 30.35
C ALA A 9 52.17 -0.69 30.22
N ILE A 10 52.28 0.24 29.28
CA ILE A 10 51.16 1.15 28.90
C ILE A 10 50.21 0.33 28.01
N ALA A 11 49.08 -0.10 28.57
CA ALA A 11 47.99 -0.66 27.78
C ALA A 11 47.29 0.46 27.00
N CYS A 12 47.56 0.58 25.69
CA CYS A 12 46.78 1.40 24.78
C CYS A 12 45.39 0.77 24.66
N MET A 13 44.42 1.24 25.45
CA MET A 13 43.00 1.03 25.16
C MET A 13 42.68 1.79 23.88
N ALA A 14 42.54 1.08 22.78
CA ALA A 14 41.98 1.61 21.54
C ALA A 14 40.51 1.99 21.83
N PHE A 15 40.25 3.27 22.04
CA PHE A 15 38.89 3.80 21.96
C PHE A 15 38.45 3.67 20.51
N ALA A 16 37.71 2.59 20.21
CA ALA A 16 36.92 2.57 18.96
C ALA A 16 35.95 3.75 19.05
N PRO A 17 35.84 4.60 18.01
CA PRO A 17 34.83 5.64 17.99
C PRO A 17 33.45 4.96 18.11
N VAL A 18 32.69 5.31 19.12
CA VAL A 18 31.29 4.91 19.23
C VAL A 18 30.60 5.62 18.06
N ALA A 19 30.31 4.89 16.99
CA ALA A 19 29.51 5.42 15.88
C ALA A 19 28.19 5.89 16.50
N SER A 20 27.90 7.19 16.36
CA SER A 20 26.62 7.74 16.83
C SER A 20 25.49 7.05 16.08
N ALA A 21 24.54 6.47 16.80
CA ALA A 21 23.37 5.86 16.20
C ALA A 21 22.66 6.91 15.34
N LYS A 22 22.35 6.55 14.09
CA LYS A 22 21.61 7.37 13.16
C LYS A 22 20.12 6.97 13.21
N GLU A 23 19.28 7.93 13.61
CA GLU A 23 17.83 7.73 13.68
C GLU A 23 17.17 8.21 12.38
N LEU A 24 16.42 7.31 11.71
CA LEU A 24 15.69 7.58 10.48
C LEU A 24 14.22 7.87 10.79
N ALA A 25 13.68 8.94 10.24
CA ALA A 25 12.28 9.34 10.41
C ALA A 25 11.37 8.62 9.42
N LEU A 26 10.44 7.78 9.91
CA LEU A 26 9.43 7.09 9.11
C LEU A 26 8.06 7.75 9.27
N ALA A 27 7.52 8.34 8.20
CA ALA A 27 6.22 8.98 8.12
C ALA A 27 5.15 8.08 7.52
N TYR A 28 3.94 8.08 8.11
CA TYR A 28 2.74 7.49 7.54
C TYR A 28 1.46 8.12 8.10
N PHE A 29 0.42 8.18 7.25
CA PHE A 29 -0.82 8.86 7.60
C PHE A 29 -1.78 8.00 8.44
N MET A 30 -1.63 6.67 8.47
CA MET A 30 -2.47 5.80 9.28
C MET A 30 -2.12 5.90 10.76
N GLY A 31 -3.13 5.66 11.61
CA GLY A 31 -2.92 5.65 13.05
C GLY A 31 -2.01 4.52 13.54
N PRO A 32 -1.48 4.60 14.77
CA PRO A 32 -0.50 3.65 15.31
C PRO A 32 -1.06 2.23 15.52
N LYS A 33 -2.38 2.06 15.49
CA LYS A 33 -3.05 0.75 15.61
C LYS A 33 -3.37 0.11 14.26
N HIS A 34 -3.02 0.76 13.14
CA HIS A 34 -3.26 0.20 11.82
C HIS A 34 -2.47 -1.10 11.64
N PRO A 35 -3.04 -2.15 11.03
CA PRO A 35 -2.39 -3.46 10.88
C PRO A 35 -0.99 -3.41 10.24
N MET A 36 -0.76 -2.49 9.31
CA MET A 36 0.54 -2.32 8.64
C MET A 36 1.67 -1.90 9.60
N ASN A 37 1.34 -1.30 10.74
CA ASN A 37 2.32 -1.04 11.78
C ASN A 37 2.97 -2.34 12.25
N LYS A 38 2.13 -3.34 12.53
CA LYS A 38 2.58 -4.66 13.01
C LYS A 38 3.21 -5.51 11.88
N ALA A 39 2.74 -5.35 10.64
CA ALA A 39 3.16 -6.21 9.54
C ALA A 39 4.40 -5.71 8.79
N VAL A 40 4.58 -4.38 8.70
CA VAL A 40 5.62 -3.78 7.86
C VAL A 40 6.51 -2.80 8.63
N PHE A 41 5.91 -1.77 9.27
CA PHE A 41 6.73 -0.65 9.78
C PHE A 41 7.55 -1.02 11.01
N THR A 42 6.94 -1.73 11.97
CA THR A 42 7.66 -2.20 13.16
C THR A 42 8.67 -3.32 12.82
N PRO A 43 8.32 -4.36 12.03
CA PRO A 43 9.30 -5.37 11.62
C PRO A 43 10.48 -4.80 10.84
N PHE A 44 10.27 -3.82 9.96
CA PHE A 44 11.36 -3.11 9.29
C PHE A 44 12.30 -2.42 10.31
N ALA A 45 11.70 -1.66 11.25
CA ALA A 45 12.45 -0.90 12.24
C ALA A 45 13.26 -1.82 13.19
N GLU A 46 12.63 -2.90 13.64
CA GLU A 46 13.26 -3.90 14.53
C GLU A 46 14.38 -4.65 13.81
N LYS A 47 14.11 -5.11 12.57
CA LYS A 47 15.13 -5.82 11.78
C LYS A 47 16.32 -4.92 11.46
N LEU A 48 16.09 -3.65 11.10
CA LEU A 48 17.16 -2.69 10.82
C LEU A 48 18.01 -2.44 12.08
N ALA A 49 17.38 -2.27 13.24
CA ALA A 49 18.10 -2.11 14.51
C ALA A 49 18.88 -3.38 14.88
N GLU A 50 18.31 -4.58 14.67
CA GLU A 50 18.96 -5.86 14.91
C GLU A 50 20.23 -6.02 14.06
N VAL A 51 20.10 -5.92 12.72
CA VAL A 51 21.21 -6.19 11.79
C VAL A 51 22.31 -5.14 11.86
N SER A 52 21.97 -3.91 12.25
CA SER A 52 22.93 -2.81 12.42
C SER A 52 23.56 -2.76 13.84
N GLY A 53 23.16 -3.66 14.75
CA GLY A 53 23.57 -3.57 16.15
C GLY A 53 23.19 -2.24 16.80
N GLY A 54 22.05 -1.64 16.38
CA GLY A 54 21.54 -0.36 16.86
C GLY A 54 22.22 0.88 16.25
N GLN A 55 23.09 0.73 15.26
CA GLN A 55 23.72 1.86 14.58
C GLN A 55 22.75 2.62 13.66
N LEU A 56 21.74 1.90 13.09
CA LEU A 56 20.61 2.49 12.40
C LEU A 56 19.34 2.16 13.18
N THR A 57 18.55 3.18 13.50
CA THR A 57 17.25 3.04 14.16
C THR A 57 16.18 3.80 13.41
N VAL A 58 14.92 3.48 13.65
CA VAL A 58 13.78 4.13 12.99
C VAL A 58 12.86 4.72 14.05
N ARG A 59 12.62 6.02 13.94
CA ARG A 59 11.57 6.72 14.68
C ARG A 59 10.32 6.83 13.81
N GLN A 60 9.23 6.26 14.31
CA GLN A 60 7.95 6.26 13.59
C GLN A 60 7.12 7.51 13.92
N PHE A 61 6.50 8.11 12.90
CA PHE A 61 5.60 9.26 12.96
C PHE A 61 4.22 8.89 12.41
N PRO A 62 3.38 8.21 13.23
CA PRO A 62 2.05 7.75 12.83
C PRO A 62 1.03 8.87 12.74
N GLY A 63 -0.11 8.58 12.10
CA GLY A 63 -1.29 9.44 12.10
C GLY A 63 -1.10 10.76 11.36
N GLY A 64 -0.14 10.82 10.44
CA GLY A 64 0.14 12.03 9.69
C GLY A 64 0.88 13.10 10.50
N ALA A 65 1.63 12.71 11.55
CA ALA A 65 2.33 13.66 12.44
C ALA A 65 3.30 14.59 11.68
N LEU A 66 3.91 14.14 10.58
CA LEU A 66 4.74 14.99 9.71
C LEU A 66 3.94 15.61 8.56
N ASN A 67 2.89 14.94 8.08
CA ASN A 67 1.93 15.46 7.11
C ASN A 67 0.66 14.61 7.14
N SER A 68 -0.48 15.26 7.42
CA SER A 68 -1.78 14.58 7.55
C SER A 68 -2.49 14.33 6.20
N VAL A 69 -1.94 14.79 5.08
CA VAL A 69 -2.55 14.67 3.75
C VAL A 69 -2.01 13.42 3.05
N PRO A 70 -2.81 12.33 2.88
CA PRO A 70 -2.33 11.07 2.33
C PRO A 70 -1.67 11.20 0.94
N PRO A 71 -2.19 11.97 -0.03
CA PRO A 71 -1.55 12.16 -1.33
C PRO A 71 -0.18 12.84 -1.29
N LYS A 72 0.17 13.53 -0.19
CA LYS A 72 1.45 14.27 -0.07
C LYS A 72 2.59 13.47 0.54
N GLN A 73 2.40 12.17 0.84
CA GLN A 73 3.43 11.38 1.51
C GLN A 73 4.70 11.22 0.64
N TYR A 74 4.55 11.13 -0.68
CA TYR A 74 5.71 11.07 -1.58
C TYR A 74 6.45 12.41 -1.63
N SER A 75 5.73 13.54 -1.66
CA SER A 75 6.39 14.85 -1.69
C SER A 75 7.20 15.14 -0.41
N ILE A 76 6.69 14.81 0.78
CA ILE A 76 7.46 15.03 2.02
C ILE A 76 8.71 14.15 2.11
N LEU A 77 8.71 12.99 1.43
CA LEU A 77 9.89 12.17 1.28
C LEU A 77 10.93 12.86 0.40
N LEU A 78 10.51 13.35 -0.78
CA LEU A 78 11.41 14.04 -1.73
C LEU A 78 11.97 15.34 -1.14
N ASP A 79 11.16 16.08 -0.37
CA ASP A 79 11.54 17.31 0.31
C ASP A 79 12.47 17.09 1.53
N GLY A 80 12.73 15.81 1.90
CA GLY A 80 13.58 15.45 3.04
C GLY A 80 12.96 15.76 4.42
N ILE A 81 11.63 15.94 4.48
CA ILE A 81 10.90 16.10 5.75
C ILE A 81 10.83 14.76 6.50
N ALA A 82 10.81 13.65 5.76
CA ALA A 82 10.94 12.30 6.27
C ALA A 82 12.04 11.56 5.50
N ASP A 83 12.79 10.69 6.19
CA ASP A 83 13.81 9.82 5.57
C ASP A 83 13.14 8.63 4.88
N ILE A 84 12.02 8.17 5.44
CA ILE A 84 11.23 7.05 4.97
C ILE A 84 9.76 7.46 5.00
N ALA A 85 9.00 7.13 3.95
CA ALA A 85 7.57 7.40 3.92
C ALA A 85 6.78 6.22 3.34
N PHE A 86 5.62 5.98 3.92
CA PHE A 86 4.61 5.10 3.33
C PHE A 86 3.82 5.89 2.29
N HIS A 87 3.75 5.34 1.08
CA HIS A 87 3.09 5.97 -0.05
C HIS A 87 2.06 5.03 -0.68
N LEU A 88 0.94 5.61 -1.14
CA LEU A 88 -0.10 4.94 -1.90
C LEU A 88 -0.16 5.56 -3.30
N PRO A 89 0.45 4.90 -4.32
CA PRO A 89 0.57 5.44 -5.69
C PRO A 89 -0.76 5.81 -6.32
N GLY A 90 -1.85 5.11 -5.99
CA GLY A 90 -3.18 5.36 -6.52
C GLY A 90 -3.70 6.78 -6.33
N TYR A 91 -3.21 7.53 -5.32
CA TYR A 91 -3.60 8.94 -5.12
C TYR A 91 -3.00 9.90 -6.15
N THR A 92 -1.94 9.47 -6.82
CA THR A 92 -1.25 10.23 -7.88
C THR A 92 -0.88 9.30 -9.02
N ALA A 93 -1.85 8.48 -9.45
CA ALA A 93 -1.68 7.37 -10.39
C ALA A 93 -1.01 7.77 -11.71
N GLN A 94 -1.22 9.00 -12.17
CA GLN A 94 -0.59 9.53 -13.37
C GLN A 94 0.95 9.57 -13.29
N LEU A 95 1.52 9.59 -12.09
CA LEU A 95 2.98 9.56 -11.87
C LEU A 95 3.53 8.13 -11.78
N PHE A 96 2.67 7.15 -11.46
CA PHE A 96 3.05 5.77 -11.17
C PHE A 96 2.13 4.78 -11.90
N PRO A 97 2.00 4.88 -13.23
CA PRO A 97 1.03 4.10 -13.98
C PRO A 97 1.32 2.59 -13.94
N ILE A 98 2.58 2.17 -13.88
CA ILE A 98 2.94 0.74 -13.81
C ILE A 98 2.66 0.19 -12.40
N ALA A 99 3.06 0.91 -11.35
CA ALA A 99 2.79 0.48 -9.98
C ALA A 99 1.29 0.35 -9.71
N THR A 100 0.48 1.25 -10.27
CA THR A 100 -0.99 1.22 -10.12
C THR A 100 -1.69 0.21 -11.02
N SER A 101 -1.01 -0.39 -12.01
CA SER A 101 -1.59 -1.44 -12.86
C SER A 101 -2.06 -2.68 -12.10
N VAL A 102 -1.55 -2.90 -10.88
CA VAL A 102 -2.03 -3.98 -10.01
C VAL A 102 -3.50 -3.83 -9.63
N THR A 103 -4.09 -2.59 -9.72
CA THR A 103 -5.51 -2.35 -9.43
C THR A 103 -6.45 -2.82 -10.56
N THR A 104 -5.90 -3.18 -11.71
CA THR A 104 -6.69 -3.59 -12.88
C THR A 104 -7.51 -4.85 -12.56
N PRO A 105 -8.82 -4.87 -12.84
CA PRO A 105 -9.67 -6.02 -12.59
C PRO A 105 -9.08 -7.31 -13.15
N GLY A 106 -9.11 -8.40 -12.36
CA GLY A 106 -8.58 -9.71 -12.76
C GLY A 106 -7.06 -9.83 -12.75
N MET A 107 -6.33 -8.83 -12.24
CA MET A 107 -4.88 -8.91 -12.11
C MET A 107 -4.45 -9.95 -11.07
N CYS A 108 -5.17 -10.04 -9.97
CA CYS A 108 -4.89 -10.92 -8.85
C CYS A 108 -6.16 -11.21 -8.04
N SER A 109 -6.17 -12.30 -7.28
CA SER A 109 -7.34 -12.79 -6.52
C SER A 109 -7.27 -12.46 -5.02
N ASP A 110 -6.08 -12.18 -4.49
CA ASP A 110 -5.87 -11.82 -3.08
C ASP A 110 -4.62 -10.94 -2.90
N ALA A 111 -4.46 -10.38 -1.71
CA ALA A 111 -3.36 -9.47 -1.39
C ALA A 111 -1.96 -10.07 -1.58
N VAL A 112 -1.80 -11.38 -1.36
CA VAL A 112 -0.50 -12.05 -1.52
C VAL A 112 -0.17 -12.17 -3.00
N GLU A 113 -1.12 -12.64 -3.81
CA GLU A 113 -0.95 -12.73 -5.27
C GLU A 113 -0.71 -11.36 -5.89
N CYS A 114 -1.46 -10.33 -5.47
CA CYS A 114 -1.25 -8.95 -5.90
C CYS A 114 0.17 -8.46 -5.56
N THR A 115 0.64 -8.77 -4.34
CA THR A 115 2.00 -8.41 -3.89
C THR A 115 3.06 -9.12 -4.76
N GLU A 116 2.88 -10.40 -5.06
CA GLU A 116 3.78 -11.15 -5.93
C GLU A 116 3.77 -10.63 -7.37
N ALA A 117 2.58 -10.24 -7.88
CA ALA A 117 2.45 -9.62 -9.20
C ALA A 117 3.26 -8.33 -9.30
N MET A 118 3.20 -7.47 -8.28
CA MET A 118 4.03 -6.25 -8.22
C MET A 118 5.53 -6.59 -8.17
N TRP A 119 5.94 -7.64 -7.46
CA TRP A 119 7.34 -8.05 -7.40
C TRP A 119 7.84 -8.64 -8.72
N ARG A 120 7.00 -9.28 -9.52
CA ARG A 120 7.36 -9.67 -10.89
C ARG A 120 7.63 -8.47 -11.79
N ALA A 121 6.94 -7.36 -11.53
CA ALA A 121 7.13 -6.09 -12.26
C ALA A 121 8.10 -5.10 -11.56
N TYR A 122 8.85 -5.55 -10.54
CA TYR A 122 9.70 -4.67 -9.70
C TYR A 122 10.63 -3.77 -10.52
N ASP A 123 11.36 -4.31 -11.50
CA ASP A 123 12.32 -3.56 -12.32
C ASP A 123 11.67 -2.45 -13.17
N LEU A 124 10.39 -2.56 -13.44
CA LEU A 124 9.60 -1.52 -14.11
C LEU A 124 9.07 -0.51 -13.10
N ILE A 125 8.53 -0.98 -11.98
CA ILE A 125 7.97 -0.14 -10.91
C ILE A 125 9.06 0.74 -10.30
N GLU A 126 10.25 0.19 -10.02
CA GLU A 126 11.34 0.94 -9.39
C GLU A 126 11.73 2.20 -10.19
N LYS A 127 11.64 2.15 -11.51
CA LYS A 127 11.98 3.28 -12.40
C LYS A 127 10.97 4.44 -12.35
N GLU A 128 9.79 4.22 -11.77
CA GLU A 128 8.80 5.29 -11.57
C GLU A 128 9.11 6.16 -10.34
N PHE A 129 10.00 5.72 -9.44
CA PHE A 129 10.27 6.40 -8.19
C PHE A 129 11.68 7.01 -8.14
N ASP A 130 11.77 8.30 -7.80
CA ASP A 130 13.05 8.92 -7.42
C ASP A 130 13.35 8.68 -5.93
N ALA A 131 13.26 7.42 -5.52
CA ALA A 131 13.43 6.96 -4.16
C ALA A 131 13.89 5.50 -4.15
N LYS A 132 14.48 5.02 -3.05
CA LYS A 132 14.74 3.60 -2.84
C LYS A 132 13.47 2.91 -2.37
N ILE A 133 13.02 1.89 -3.06
CA ILE A 133 11.92 1.04 -2.61
C ILE A 133 12.43 0.10 -1.52
N LEU A 134 11.84 0.18 -0.33
CA LEU A 134 12.11 -0.72 0.80
C LEU A 134 11.13 -1.90 0.83
N ALA A 135 9.86 -1.66 0.52
CA ALA A 135 8.86 -2.70 0.37
C ALA A 135 7.75 -2.23 -0.57
N LEU A 136 7.13 -3.17 -1.29
CA LEU A 136 5.94 -2.91 -2.09
C LEU A 136 4.97 -4.08 -1.95
N TRP A 137 3.71 -3.78 -1.67
CA TRP A 137 2.67 -4.78 -1.43
C TRP A 137 1.31 -4.26 -1.86
N ALA A 138 0.31 -5.13 -1.83
CA ALA A 138 -1.06 -4.75 -2.12
C ALA A 138 -2.00 -5.18 -0.98
N ASN A 139 -3.18 -4.55 -0.91
CA ASN A 139 -4.29 -5.05 -0.12
C ASN A 139 -5.11 -6.09 -0.91
N ASP A 140 -6.13 -6.64 -0.27
CA ASP A 140 -7.07 -7.56 -0.91
C ASP A 140 -7.95 -6.85 -1.95
N PRO A 141 -8.56 -7.60 -2.88
CA PRO A 141 -9.51 -7.05 -3.82
C PRO A 141 -10.64 -6.27 -3.15
N GLN A 142 -11.13 -5.28 -3.88
CA GLN A 142 -12.11 -4.33 -3.38
C GLN A 142 -13.49 -4.97 -3.20
N VAL A 143 -14.24 -4.42 -2.24
CA VAL A 143 -15.68 -4.61 -2.06
C VAL A 143 -16.39 -3.27 -2.18
N LEU A 144 -17.71 -3.27 -2.33
CA LEU A 144 -18.49 -2.05 -2.44
C LEU A 144 -19.33 -1.84 -1.16
N TYR A 145 -19.01 -0.80 -0.40
CA TYR A 145 -19.84 -0.35 0.72
C TYR A 145 -20.88 0.63 0.23
N THR A 146 -22.14 0.42 0.60
CA THR A 146 -23.23 1.36 0.31
C THR A 146 -24.05 1.62 1.58
N LYS A 147 -24.66 2.84 1.64
CA LYS A 147 -25.47 3.26 2.78
C LYS A 147 -26.95 2.99 2.54
N ASP A 148 -27.53 3.59 1.51
CA ASP A 148 -28.98 3.66 1.35
C ASP A 148 -29.53 2.62 0.38
N LYS A 149 -28.71 2.13 -0.56
CA LYS A 149 -29.13 1.21 -1.62
C LYS A 149 -28.29 -0.07 -1.61
N PRO A 150 -28.92 -1.26 -1.47
CA PRO A 150 -28.21 -2.52 -1.70
C PRO A 150 -27.85 -2.67 -3.18
N VAL A 151 -26.66 -3.11 -3.48
CA VAL A 151 -26.20 -3.42 -4.84
C VAL A 151 -26.12 -4.92 -5.01
N ARG A 152 -27.09 -5.50 -5.73
CA ARG A 152 -27.25 -6.94 -5.95
C ARG A 152 -27.06 -7.31 -7.42
N THR A 153 -27.33 -6.36 -8.31
CA THR A 153 -27.28 -6.53 -9.76
C THR A 153 -26.51 -5.37 -10.41
N LEU A 154 -26.13 -5.56 -11.67
CA LEU A 154 -25.45 -4.52 -12.46
C LEU A 154 -26.30 -3.23 -12.56
N GLU A 155 -27.61 -3.38 -12.70
CA GLU A 155 -28.55 -2.27 -12.78
C GLU A 155 -28.56 -1.40 -11.52
N ASP A 156 -28.25 -1.98 -10.38
CA ASP A 156 -28.18 -1.25 -9.10
C ASP A 156 -27.03 -0.24 -9.06
N MET A 157 -26.00 -0.42 -9.88
CA MET A 157 -24.89 0.53 -10.01
C MET A 157 -25.29 1.83 -10.71
N SER A 158 -26.38 1.79 -11.50
CA SER A 158 -26.81 2.94 -12.29
C SER A 158 -27.10 4.17 -11.42
N GLY A 159 -26.41 5.27 -11.74
CA GLY A 159 -26.59 6.58 -11.12
C GLY A 159 -25.90 6.74 -9.75
N LEU A 160 -25.21 5.73 -9.24
CA LEU A 160 -24.43 5.87 -8.01
C LEU A 160 -23.18 6.74 -8.23
N ILE A 161 -22.85 7.54 -7.23
CA ILE A 161 -21.54 8.19 -7.11
C ILE A 161 -20.67 7.29 -6.26
N VAL A 162 -19.68 6.63 -6.89
CA VAL A 162 -18.78 5.68 -6.24
C VAL A 162 -17.44 6.34 -5.96
N ARG A 163 -17.04 6.36 -4.69
CA ARG A 163 -15.66 6.72 -4.35
C ARG A 163 -14.74 5.57 -4.76
N VAL A 164 -13.72 5.89 -5.52
CA VAL A 164 -12.62 4.98 -5.87
C VAL A 164 -11.30 5.44 -5.26
N THR A 165 -10.32 4.54 -5.13
CA THR A 165 -9.01 4.88 -4.56
C THR A 165 -8.13 5.61 -5.56
N SER A 166 -8.15 5.15 -6.81
CA SER A 166 -7.32 5.66 -7.89
C SER A 166 -8.19 6.18 -9.04
N ALA A 167 -7.72 7.23 -9.72
CA ALA A 167 -8.35 7.66 -10.97
C ALA A 167 -8.28 6.59 -12.06
N GLN A 168 -7.35 5.62 -11.96
CA GLN A 168 -7.27 4.48 -12.87
C GLN A 168 -8.48 3.54 -12.77
N ASP A 169 -9.18 3.52 -11.62
CA ASP A 169 -10.38 2.71 -11.41
C ASP A 169 -11.63 3.32 -12.08
N THR A 170 -11.56 4.60 -12.49
CA THR A 170 -12.68 5.34 -13.06
C THR A 170 -13.32 4.67 -14.28
N PRO A 171 -12.57 4.27 -15.34
CA PRO A 171 -13.18 3.67 -16.53
C PRO A 171 -13.94 2.38 -16.23
N PHE A 172 -13.46 1.58 -15.28
CA PHE A 172 -14.10 0.33 -14.90
C PHE A 172 -15.38 0.58 -14.10
N THR A 173 -15.36 1.56 -13.19
CA THR A 173 -16.54 1.97 -12.42
C THR A 173 -17.63 2.57 -13.32
N GLU A 174 -17.24 3.41 -14.28
CA GLU A 174 -18.16 4.01 -15.25
C GLU A 174 -18.75 2.97 -16.21
N ALA A 175 -17.99 1.96 -16.59
CA ALA A 175 -18.48 0.84 -17.40
C ALA A 175 -19.58 0.03 -16.68
N LEU A 176 -19.63 0.05 -15.35
CA LEU A 176 -20.70 -0.53 -14.55
C LEU A 176 -21.93 0.38 -14.43
N GLY A 177 -21.94 1.58 -15.04
CA GLY A 177 -23.08 2.51 -15.03
C GLY A 177 -23.09 3.51 -13.88
N ALA A 178 -22.05 3.55 -13.06
CA ALA A 178 -21.89 4.50 -11.98
C ALA A 178 -21.02 5.70 -12.39
N SER A 179 -20.97 6.76 -11.57
CA SER A 179 -19.99 7.83 -11.68
C SER A 179 -18.88 7.60 -10.67
N ALA A 180 -17.61 7.79 -11.05
CA ALA A 180 -16.48 7.59 -10.17
C ALA A 180 -15.89 8.92 -9.66
N VAL A 181 -15.47 8.97 -8.38
CA VAL A 181 -14.73 10.08 -7.82
C VAL A 181 -13.54 9.54 -7.00
N SER A 182 -12.33 9.91 -7.41
CA SER A 182 -11.13 9.52 -6.66
C SER A 182 -10.95 10.43 -5.44
N GLN A 183 -10.89 9.83 -4.25
CA GLN A 183 -10.74 10.56 -2.98
C GLN A 183 -9.80 9.79 -2.03
N PRO A 184 -9.04 10.52 -1.17
CA PRO A 184 -8.20 9.89 -0.16
C PRO A 184 -9.04 9.20 0.92
N VAL A 185 -8.45 8.19 1.56
CA VAL A 185 -9.10 7.37 2.60
C VAL A 185 -9.53 8.15 3.84
N SER A 186 -8.91 9.30 4.09
CA SER A 186 -9.20 10.13 5.27
C SER A 186 -10.62 10.72 5.31
N VAL A 187 -11.34 10.73 4.19
CA VAL A 187 -12.69 11.33 4.09
C VAL A 187 -13.80 10.32 3.80
N ILE A 188 -13.49 9.04 3.53
CA ILE A 188 -14.46 8.07 2.99
C ILE A 188 -15.60 7.76 3.95
N ASN A 189 -15.32 7.59 5.25
CA ASN A 189 -16.34 7.32 6.25
C ASN A 189 -17.36 8.47 6.32
N GLN A 190 -16.85 9.69 6.46
CA GLN A 190 -17.70 10.88 6.56
C GLN A 190 -18.46 11.17 5.26
N ASN A 191 -17.82 10.96 4.10
CA ASN A 191 -18.46 11.21 2.81
C ASN A 191 -19.60 10.23 2.54
N LEU A 192 -19.44 8.94 2.89
CA LEU A 192 -20.52 7.98 2.82
C LEU A 192 -21.62 8.29 3.84
N ALA A 193 -21.26 8.62 5.09
CA ALA A 193 -22.22 8.99 6.13
C ALA A 193 -23.11 10.17 5.73
N ASN A 194 -22.53 11.20 5.10
CA ASN A 194 -23.20 12.44 4.71
C ASN A 194 -23.82 12.40 3.31
N GLY A 195 -23.72 11.29 2.57
CA GLY A 195 -24.25 11.17 1.21
C GLY A 195 -23.51 12.04 0.18
N VAL A 196 -22.24 12.38 0.41
CA VAL A 196 -21.37 13.01 -0.60
C VAL A 196 -21.04 12.01 -1.70
N VAL A 197 -20.96 10.74 -1.35
CA VAL A 197 -20.90 9.59 -2.25
C VAL A 197 -21.94 8.56 -1.81
N ASP A 198 -22.47 7.80 -2.76
CA ASP A 198 -23.45 6.75 -2.51
C ASP A 198 -22.78 5.42 -2.14
N ALA A 199 -21.56 5.25 -2.61
CA ALA A 199 -20.79 4.04 -2.42
C ALA A 199 -19.30 4.31 -2.25
N VAL A 200 -18.59 3.38 -1.58
CA VAL A 200 -17.13 3.39 -1.44
C VAL A 200 -16.58 2.04 -1.89
N SER A 201 -15.75 2.05 -2.93
CA SER A 201 -14.96 0.89 -3.36
C SER A 201 -13.62 0.92 -2.63
N ILE A 202 -13.38 -0.11 -1.81
CA ILE A 202 -12.16 -0.30 -1.01
C ILE A 202 -12.11 -1.74 -0.50
N ASP A 203 -10.94 -2.22 -0.08
CA ASP A 203 -10.77 -3.55 0.49
C ASP A 203 -11.52 -3.75 1.83
N PRO A 204 -11.86 -5.00 2.21
CA PRO A 204 -12.67 -5.27 3.40
C PRO A 204 -12.03 -4.84 4.72
N SER A 205 -10.70 -4.69 4.79
CA SER A 205 -10.02 -4.25 6.02
C SER A 205 -10.44 -2.86 6.47
N ALA A 206 -10.99 -2.06 5.54
CA ALA A 206 -11.53 -0.73 5.81
C ALA A 206 -12.69 -0.74 6.82
N THR A 207 -13.41 -1.85 6.95
CA THR A 207 -14.40 -2.05 8.03
C THR A 207 -13.82 -1.69 9.39
N MET A 208 -12.62 -2.19 9.69
CA MET A 208 -11.96 -1.96 10.98
C MET A 208 -11.08 -0.70 10.96
N SER A 209 -10.26 -0.55 9.92
CA SER A 209 -9.23 0.50 9.85
C SER A 209 -9.82 1.90 9.73
N PHE A 210 -10.94 2.02 9.03
CA PHE A 210 -11.64 3.29 8.74
C PHE A 210 -13.11 3.25 9.17
N LYS A 211 -13.50 2.23 9.96
CA LYS A 211 -14.82 2.09 10.58
C LYS A 211 -15.97 2.16 9.55
N MET A 212 -15.78 1.54 8.39
CA MET A 212 -16.78 1.61 7.32
C MET A 212 -18.11 0.95 7.67
N HIS A 213 -18.16 0.08 8.69
CA HIS A 213 -19.39 -0.48 9.23
C HIS A 213 -20.28 0.57 9.94
N GLU A 214 -19.75 1.75 10.30
CA GLU A 214 -20.57 2.79 10.94
C GLU A 214 -21.52 3.48 9.93
N PRO A 215 -21.05 3.94 8.72
CA PRO A 215 -21.91 4.59 7.75
C PRO A 215 -22.59 3.62 6.76
N ALA A 216 -22.06 2.40 6.55
CA ALA A 216 -22.56 1.47 5.56
C ALA A 216 -23.62 0.53 6.13
N ASN A 217 -24.73 0.34 5.40
CA ASN A 217 -25.71 -0.69 5.70
C ASN A 217 -25.50 -1.97 4.87
N TYR A 218 -24.77 -1.88 3.76
CA TYR A 218 -24.54 -2.98 2.84
C TYR A 218 -23.06 -3.05 2.42
N MET A 219 -22.59 -4.28 2.19
CA MET A 219 -21.30 -4.58 1.60
C MET A 219 -21.48 -5.63 0.51
N THR A 220 -21.26 -5.23 -0.74
CA THR A 220 -21.29 -6.18 -1.86
C THR A 220 -19.88 -6.71 -2.09
N ILE A 221 -19.74 -8.03 -2.03
CA ILE A 221 -18.49 -8.77 -2.23
C ILE A 221 -18.51 -9.52 -3.57
N ASN A 222 -17.36 -10.07 -3.98
CA ASN A 222 -17.20 -10.75 -5.26
C ASN A 222 -17.44 -9.85 -6.48
N ILE A 223 -17.13 -8.54 -6.35
CA ILE A 223 -17.16 -7.60 -7.48
C ILE A 223 -15.87 -7.70 -8.32
N PRO A 224 -15.86 -7.28 -9.61
CA PRO A 224 -14.63 -7.12 -10.36
C PRO A 224 -13.73 -6.07 -9.70
N GLY A 225 -12.50 -6.47 -9.38
CA GLY A 225 -11.53 -5.58 -8.77
C GLY A 225 -10.22 -6.32 -8.51
N ALA A 226 -9.24 -5.58 -8.04
CA ALA A 226 -7.96 -6.09 -7.56
C ALA A 226 -7.47 -5.23 -6.38
N GLY A 227 -6.29 -5.52 -5.85
CA GLY A 227 -5.73 -4.78 -4.73
C GLY A 227 -5.13 -3.44 -5.13
N SER A 228 -5.07 -2.50 -4.20
CA SER A 228 -4.35 -1.24 -4.37
C SER A 228 -2.88 -1.40 -3.99
N ALA A 229 -1.99 -0.69 -4.70
CA ALA A 229 -0.55 -0.70 -4.41
C ALA A 229 -0.21 0.14 -3.18
N PHE A 230 0.70 -0.38 -2.36
CA PHE A 230 1.33 0.31 -1.23
C PHE A 230 2.84 0.18 -1.33
N ILE A 231 3.56 1.25 -1.04
CA ILE A 231 5.02 1.25 -1.13
C ILE A 231 5.62 1.95 0.09
N LEU A 232 6.64 1.32 0.68
CA LEU A 232 7.52 1.94 1.66
C LEU A 232 8.77 2.42 0.93
N LEU A 233 9.02 3.71 0.99
CA LEU A 233 10.08 4.39 0.26
C LEU A 233 11.09 5.01 1.21
N MET A 234 12.37 5.00 0.85
CA MET A 234 13.42 5.77 1.50
C MET A 234 13.92 6.87 0.56
N ASN A 235 14.12 8.07 1.08
CA ASN A 235 14.67 9.19 0.33
C ASN A 235 16.00 8.78 -0.32
N LYS A 236 16.13 9.04 -1.61
CA LYS A 236 17.29 8.62 -2.42
C LYS A 236 18.60 9.26 -1.95
N GLY A 237 18.55 10.52 -1.52
CA GLY A 237 19.71 11.22 -0.99
C GLY A 237 20.15 10.62 0.35
N VAL A 238 19.21 10.27 1.21
CA VAL A 238 19.48 9.59 2.49
C VAL A 238 20.12 8.23 2.24
N TYR A 239 19.51 7.38 1.37
CA TYR A 239 20.06 6.06 1.01
C TYR A 239 21.46 6.18 0.39
N ASN A 240 21.67 7.09 -0.56
CA ASN A 240 22.97 7.29 -1.20
C ASN A 240 24.06 7.78 -0.23
N GLY A 241 23.67 8.53 0.80
CA GLY A 241 24.57 9.03 1.85
C GLY A 241 24.96 7.98 2.90
N LEU A 242 24.37 6.76 2.85
CA LEU A 242 24.77 5.64 3.67
C LEU A 242 26.06 5.02 3.16
N SER A 243 26.89 4.50 4.08
CA SER A 243 28.02 3.63 3.74
C SER A 243 27.54 2.32 3.10
N ASP A 244 28.42 1.59 2.44
CA ASP A 244 28.07 0.30 1.83
C ASP A 244 27.57 -0.71 2.86
N GLN A 245 28.11 -0.67 4.09
CA GLN A 245 27.64 -1.51 5.18
C GLN A 245 26.23 -1.10 5.64
N GLU A 246 25.95 0.19 5.78
CA GLU A 246 24.62 0.67 6.16
C GLU A 246 23.58 0.37 5.07
N LYS A 247 23.95 0.49 3.79
CA LYS A 247 23.08 0.05 2.67
C LYS A 247 22.77 -1.43 2.73
N ALA A 248 23.77 -2.28 3.03
CA ALA A 248 23.57 -3.71 3.18
C ALA A 248 22.58 -4.02 4.32
N TRP A 249 22.63 -3.32 5.45
CA TRP A 249 21.68 -3.47 6.54
C TRP A 249 20.25 -3.03 6.14
N VAL A 250 20.12 -1.92 5.42
CA VAL A 250 18.83 -1.46 4.91
C VAL A 250 18.24 -2.48 3.92
N ASP A 251 19.06 -3.01 3.00
CA ASP A 251 18.62 -4.00 2.01
C ASP A 251 18.24 -5.34 2.70
N GLU A 252 18.95 -5.76 3.76
CA GLU A 252 18.58 -6.95 4.54
C GLU A 252 17.29 -6.76 5.33
N ALA A 253 17.05 -5.56 5.86
CA ALA A 253 15.85 -5.24 6.63
C ALA A 253 14.61 -5.01 5.76
N SER A 254 14.75 -4.96 4.44
CA SER A 254 13.70 -4.57 3.48
C SER A 254 13.50 -5.62 2.37
N GLY A 255 12.74 -5.28 1.35
CA GLY A 255 12.59 -6.10 0.15
C GLY A 255 11.37 -7.02 0.15
N LYS A 256 11.48 -8.13 -0.61
CA LYS A 256 10.34 -9.00 -0.90
C LYS A 256 9.76 -9.67 0.34
N TRP A 257 10.60 -10.09 1.28
CA TRP A 257 10.12 -10.73 2.51
C TRP A 257 9.18 -9.81 3.30
N LEU A 258 9.58 -8.54 3.50
CA LEU A 258 8.80 -7.54 4.22
C LEU A 258 7.48 -7.22 3.51
N SER A 259 7.54 -7.15 2.19
CA SER A 259 6.37 -6.92 1.33
C SER A 259 5.33 -8.04 1.46
N LEU A 260 5.79 -9.29 1.47
CA LEU A 260 4.92 -10.46 1.64
C LEU A 260 4.25 -10.49 3.02
N GLU A 261 4.90 -9.99 4.08
CA GLU A 261 4.26 -9.85 5.39
C GLU A 261 3.11 -8.81 5.34
N GLY A 262 3.27 -7.72 4.58
CA GLY A 262 2.20 -6.77 4.29
C GLY A 262 1.02 -7.41 3.56
N GLY A 263 1.28 -8.14 2.47
CA GLY A 263 0.26 -8.87 1.71
C GLY A 263 -0.46 -9.94 2.53
N LYS A 264 0.29 -10.76 3.27
CA LYS A 264 -0.28 -11.78 4.17
C LYS A 264 -1.19 -11.16 5.25
N MET A 265 -0.78 -10.03 5.83
CA MET A 265 -1.60 -9.32 6.79
C MET A 265 -2.91 -8.84 6.16
N TYR A 266 -2.89 -8.21 4.98
CA TYR A 266 -4.10 -7.77 4.31
C TYR A 266 -5.02 -8.93 3.97
N LYS A 267 -4.51 -10.03 3.44
CA LYS A 267 -5.30 -11.25 3.18
C LYS A 267 -5.94 -11.79 4.46
N ALA A 268 -5.19 -11.83 5.57
CA ALA A 268 -5.71 -12.33 6.85
C ALA A 268 -6.81 -11.43 7.44
N ILE A 269 -6.69 -10.11 7.28
CA ILE A 269 -7.67 -9.17 7.84
C ILE A 269 -8.85 -8.87 6.91
N ALA A 270 -8.78 -9.23 5.63
CA ALA A 270 -9.90 -9.05 4.69
C ALA A 270 -11.13 -9.83 5.13
N GLN A 271 -11.00 -11.15 5.37
CA GLN A 271 -12.11 -11.95 5.89
C GLN A 271 -12.60 -11.43 7.24
N ARG A 272 -11.68 -11.04 8.13
CA ARG A 272 -12.06 -10.46 9.42
C ARG A 272 -12.86 -9.16 9.25
N GLY A 273 -12.55 -8.35 8.25
CA GLY A 273 -13.30 -7.13 7.91
C GLY A 273 -14.75 -7.43 7.51
N ILE A 274 -14.97 -8.47 6.70
CA ILE A 274 -16.31 -8.93 6.31
C ILE A 274 -17.09 -9.44 7.55
N ASP A 275 -16.44 -10.22 8.41
CA ASP A 275 -17.08 -10.75 9.62
C ASP A 275 -17.47 -9.62 10.58
N VAL A 276 -16.58 -8.65 10.81
CA VAL A 276 -16.86 -7.47 11.64
C VAL A 276 -18.00 -6.62 11.05
N ALA A 277 -18.06 -6.45 9.73
CA ALA A 277 -19.17 -5.76 9.09
C ALA A 277 -20.50 -6.45 9.39
N ARG A 278 -20.57 -7.79 9.21
CA ARG A 278 -21.74 -8.62 9.50
C ARG A 278 -22.14 -8.54 10.98
N ASP A 279 -21.18 -8.66 11.89
CA ASP A 279 -21.39 -8.61 13.34
C ASP A 279 -21.95 -7.24 13.80
N ASN A 280 -21.71 -6.18 13.03
CA ASN A 280 -22.21 -4.83 13.28
C ASN A 280 -23.48 -4.48 12.47
N GLY A 281 -24.13 -5.48 11.86
CA GLY A 281 -25.42 -5.32 11.19
C GLY A 281 -25.35 -4.87 9.73
N VAL A 282 -24.15 -4.83 9.11
CA VAL A 282 -24.00 -4.60 7.67
C VAL A 282 -24.43 -5.86 6.93
N GLU A 283 -25.38 -5.74 6.01
CA GLU A 283 -25.79 -6.85 5.15
C GLU A 283 -24.68 -7.17 4.13
N ILE A 284 -24.20 -8.40 4.14
CA ILE A 284 -23.21 -8.88 3.18
C ILE A 284 -23.95 -9.46 1.98
N ILE A 285 -23.73 -8.85 0.81
CA ILE A 285 -24.31 -9.22 -0.48
C ILE A 285 -23.19 -9.85 -1.31
N GLU A 286 -23.32 -11.13 -1.63
CA GLU A 286 -22.43 -11.81 -2.54
C GLU A 286 -23.03 -11.86 -3.94
N LEU A 287 -22.32 -11.32 -4.94
CA LEU A 287 -22.77 -11.45 -6.32
C LEU A 287 -22.75 -12.91 -6.73
N SER A 288 -23.85 -13.39 -7.33
CA SER A 288 -23.89 -14.72 -7.92
C SER A 288 -22.90 -14.84 -9.08
N ALA A 289 -22.52 -16.05 -9.43
CA ALA A 289 -21.61 -16.29 -10.56
C ALA A 289 -22.12 -15.68 -11.88
N ASP A 290 -23.45 -15.78 -12.12
CA ASP A 290 -24.09 -15.21 -13.32
C ASP A 290 -24.04 -13.68 -13.30
N GLU A 291 -24.30 -13.07 -12.15
CA GLU A 291 -24.25 -11.61 -12.00
C GLU A 291 -22.79 -11.12 -12.11
N ARG A 292 -21.85 -11.81 -11.48
CA ARG A 292 -20.44 -11.50 -11.64
C ARG A 292 -19.99 -11.56 -13.11
N ALA A 293 -20.42 -12.55 -13.86
CA ALA A 293 -20.13 -12.64 -15.31
C ALA A 293 -20.71 -11.47 -16.10
N ARG A 294 -21.89 -10.95 -15.71
CA ARG A 294 -22.47 -9.73 -16.31
C ARG A 294 -21.60 -8.50 -16.04
N TRP A 295 -21.11 -8.37 -14.81
CA TRP A 295 -20.20 -7.28 -14.43
C TRP A 295 -18.88 -7.37 -15.18
N ASP A 296 -18.28 -8.56 -15.27
CA ASP A 296 -17.05 -8.78 -16.04
C ASP A 296 -17.25 -8.45 -17.53
N ALA A 297 -18.39 -8.82 -18.11
CA ALA A 297 -18.74 -8.46 -19.49
C ALA A 297 -18.92 -6.94 -19.66
N ALA A 298 -19.51 -6.25 -18.68
CA ALA A 298 -19.72 -4.81 -18.75
C ALA A 298 -18.39 -4.02 -18.72
N ILE A 299 -17.40 -4.46 -17.97
CA ILE A 299 -16.09 -3.80 -17.91
C ILE A 299 -15.17 -4.17 -19.07
N GLN A 300 -15.48 -5.22 -19.83
CA GLN A 300 -14.58 -5.75 -20.88
C GLN A 300 -14.14 -4.70 -21.91
N PRO A 301 -14.99 -3.79 -22.41
CA PRO A 301 -14.56 -2.73 -23.33
C PRO A 301 -13.53 -1.78 -22.70
N ALA A 302 -13.66 -1.47 -21.41
CA ALA A 302 -12.69 -0.65 -20.69
C ALA A 302 -11.38 -1.41 -20.48
N MET A 303 -11.45 -2.73 -20.23
CA MET A 303 -10.29 -3.60 -20.16
C MET A 303 -9.54 -3.67 -21.47
N ASP A 304 -10.24 -3.90 -22.60
CA ASP A 304 -9.64 -3.99 -23.93
C ASP A 304 -8.92 -2.69 -24.30
N LYS A 305 -9.53 -1.55 -23.97
CA LYS A 305 -8.93 -0.25 -24.15
C LYS A 305 -7.64 -0.11 -23.32
N TRP A 306 -7.70 -0.41 -22.02
CA TRP A 306 -6.55 -0.31 -21.14
C TRP A 306 -5.40 -1.25 -21.58
N LEU A 307 -5.71 -2.47 -21.99
CA LEU A 307 -4.70 -3.44 -22.48
C LEU A 307 -3.94 -2.90 -23.70
N ALA A 308 -4.64 -2.16 -24.59
CA ALA A 308 -4.05 -1.59 -25.80
C ALA A 308 -3.29 -0.27 -25.57
N GLU A 309 -3.58 0.46 -24.48
CA GLU A 309 -2.95 1.75 -24.19
C GLU A 309 -1.49 1.59 -23.74
N THR A 310 -0.64 2.56 -24.09
CA THR A 310 0.71 2.66 -23.53
C THR A 310 0.61 3.19 -22.11
N VAL A 311 0.88 2.33 -21.15
CA VAL A 311 0.79 2.64 -19.71
C VAL A 311 2.03 3.42 -19.23
N GLY A 312 3.23 2.93 -19.54
CA GLY A 312 4.48 3.57 -19.15
C GLY A 312 5.70 2.87 -19.72
N GLN A 313 6.83 3.57 -19.82
CA GLN A 313 8.11 3.06 -20.32
C GLN A 313 8.01 2.38 -21.70
N GLY A 314 7.09 2.84 -22.55
CA GLY A 314 6.83 2.26 -23.86
C GLY A 314 6.11 0.90 -23.84
N LYS A 315 5.59 0.47 -22.69
CA LYS A 315 4.85 -0.77 -22.50
C LYS A 315 3.35 -0.54 -22.49
N THR A 316 2.61 -1.44 -23.13
CA THR A 316 1.14 -1.45 -23.11
C THR A 316 0.60 -2.07 -21.82
N GLY A 317 -0.69 -1.90 -21.55
CA GLY A 317 -1.38 -2.60 -20.47
C GLY A 317 -1.24 -4.12 -20.59
N GLU A 318 -1.27 -4.65 -21.81
CA GLU A 318 -1.04 -6.08 -22.09
C GLU A 318 0.38 -6.52 -21.68
N ASP A 319 1.41 -5.73 -22.04
CA ASP A 319 2.80 -6.03 -21.66
C ASP A 319 2.95 -6.08 -20.13
N ILE A 320 2.36 -5.08 -19.43
CA ILE A 320 2.41 -5.01 -17.96
C ILE A 320 1.66 -6.19 -17.34
N THR A 321 0.48 -6.53 -17.89
CA THR A 321 -0.31 -7.67 -17.41
C THR A 321 0.47 -8.98 -17.51
N LYS A 322 1.12 -9.24 -18.65
CA LYS A 322 1.97 -10.44 -18.85
C LYS A 322 3.09 -10.50 -17.81
N VAL A 323 3.80 -9.40 -17.62
CA VAL A 323 4.89 -9.35 -16.61
C VAL A 323 4.33 -9.62 -15.20
N MET A 324 3.23 -8.96 -14.80
CA MET A 324 2.64 -9.12 -13.47
C MET A 324 2.06 -10.53 -13.25
N LYS A 325 1.53 -11.17 -14.28
CA LYS A 325 1.05 -12.56 -14.22
C LYS A 325 2.15 -13.62 -14.36
N GLY A 326 3.34 -13.21 -14.79
CA GLY A 326 4.47 -14.12 -15.00
C GLY A 326 4.35 -14.93 -16.30
N GLU A 327 3.75 -14.35 -17.32
CA GLU A 327 3.53 -14.92 -18.65
C GLU A 327 4.59 -14.48 -19.67
#